data_73dfdcf31133761dad3ed98a960c2141
#
_entry.id   73dfdcf31133761dad3ed98a960c2141
#
_cell.length_a   1.000
_cell.length_b   1.000
_cell.length_c   1.000
_cell.angle_alpha   90.00
_cell.angle_beta   90.00
_cell.angle_gamma   90.00
#
_symmetry.space_group_name_H-M   'P 1'
#
loop_
_entity.id
_entity.type
_entity.pdbx_description
1 polymer ?
#
loop_
_entity_poly.entity_id
_entity_poly.type
_entity_poly.pdbx_seq_one_letter_code
_entity_poly.pdbx_strand_id
1 'polypeptide(L)'
;MKIRLKEFDQNIAKLFSGTAIAQLISFISLPIIAKQYGPSEYGIYGGFVAATSILGILSTGKYELAIVISNKRSEVEALINLSFHINFIICFLIAVLVVTLPMHTLNWLFGIDTNNRLIFMIIPLLTYLIGTFQVLNYSLVREKKFTTLSINKIL
;
A
#
# COMPACT_ATOMS: atom_id res chain seq x y z
N MET A 1 -5.01 -35.78 6.10
CA MET A 1 -4.78 -34.66 7.02
C MET A 1 -3.32 -34.19 7.03
N LYS A 2 -2.31 -35.06 7.13
CA LYS A 2 -0.87 -34.69 7.16
C LYS A 2 -0.36 -33.96 5.89
N ILE A 3 -0.88 -34.26 4.70
CA ILE A 3 -0.45 -33.61 3.43
C ILE A 3 -0.87 -32.14 3.40
N ARG A 4 -2.08 -31.82 3.85
CA ARG A 4 -2.58 -30.42 3.92
C ARG A 4 -1.77 -29.55 4.90
N LEU A 5 -1.32 -30.11 6.00
CA LEU A 5 -0.48 -29.39 6.97
C LEU A 5 0.89 -29.05 6.35
N LYS A 6 1.51 -29.99 5.64
CA LYS A 6 2.82 -29.77 5.00
C LYS A 6 2.78 -28.68 3.90
N GLU A 7 1.72 -28.65 3.10
CA GLU A 7 1.50 -27.58 2.11
C GLU A 7 1.24 -26.22 2.77
N PHE A 8 0.50 -26.21 3.87
CA PHE A 8 0.24 -25.02 4.66
C PHE A 8 1.53 -24.44 5.25
N ASP A 9 2.35 -25.28 5.87
CA ASP A 9 3.64 -24.91 6.45
C ASP A 9 4.61 -24.37 5.38
N GLN A 10 4.65 -24.99 4.20
CA GLN A 10 5.47 -24.52 3.08
C GLN A 10 5.02 -23.17 2.55
N ASN A 11 3.73 -22.92 2.48
CA ASN A 11 3.19 -21.64 2.02
C ASN A 11 3.44 -20.52 3.02
N ILE A 12 3.34 -20.81 4.31
CA ILE A 12 3.72 -19.86 5.38
C ILE A 12 5.22 -19.57 5.30
N ALA A 13 6.06 -20.58 5.17
CA ALA A 13 7.51 -20.40 5.08
C ALA A 13 7.90 -19.52 3.87
N LYS A 14 7.26 -19.68 2.71
CA LYS A 14 7.48 -18.84 1.52
C LYS A 14 7.09 -17.38 1.77
N LEU A 15 5.93 -17.13 2.38
CA LEU A 15 5.49 -15.78 2.70
C LEU A 15 6.39 -15.13 3.75
N PHE A 16 6.78 -15.89 4.76
CA PHE A 16 7.66 -15.42 5.82
C PHE A 16 9.05 -15.06 5.28
N SER A 17 9.65 -15.95 4.47
CA SER A 17 10.97 -15.69 3.88
C SER A 17 10.96 -14.48 2.96
N GLY A 18 9.94 -14.32 2.10
CA GLY A 18 9.80 -13.14 1.24
C GLY A 18 9.67 -11.85 2.04
N THR A 19 8.86 -11.86 3.11
CA THR A 19 8.70 -10.69 3.98
C THR A 19 9.99 -10.38 4.76
N ALA A 20 10.69 -11.40 5.28
CA ALA A 20 11.94 -11.22 6.02
C ALA A 20 13.04 -10.63 5.12
N ILE A 21 13.19 -11.11 3.88
CA ILE A 21 14.16 -10.57 2.92
C ILE A 21 13.83 -9.10 2.60
N ALA A 22 12.58 -8.77 2.32
CA ALA A 22 12.15 -7.41 2.04
C ALA A 22 12.45 -6.46 3.24
N GLN A 23 12.19 -6.91 4.47
CA GLN A 23 12.49 -6.14 5.68
C GLN A 23 13.99 -5.95 5.90
N LEU A 24 14.82 -6.96 5.63
CA LEU A 24 16.27 -6.84 5.71
C LEU A 24 16.82 -5.84 4.70
N ILE A 25 16.34 -5.86 3.46
CA ILE A 25 16.72 -4.89 2.44
C ILE A 25 16.37 -3.48 2.90
N SER A 26 15.13 -3.26 3.36
CA SER A 26 14.67 -1.97 3.88
C SER A 26 15.51 -1.50 5.07
N PHE A 27 15.81 -2.39 6.02
CA PHE A 27 16.60 -2.07 7.20
C PHE A 27 18.04 -1.65 6.87
N ILE A 28 18.67 -2.30 5.89
CA ILE A 28 20.03 -1.95 5.43
C ILE A 28 20.01 -0.65 4.62
N SER A 29 18.98 -0.43 3.82
CA SER A 29 18.86 0.76 2.96
C SER A 29 18.62 2.04 3.74
N LEU A 30 17.87 1.98 4.85
CA LEU A 30 17.50 3.15 5.66
C LEU A 30 18.71 3.98 6.14
N PRO A 31 19.75 3.41 6.79
CA PRO A 31 20.91 4.18 7.24
C PRO A 31 21.72 4.79 6.08
N ILE A 32 21.75 4.11 4.93
CA ILE A 32 22.45 4.58 3.73
C ILE A 32 21.76 5.82 3.19
N ILE A 33 20.44 5.77 3.06
CA ILE A 33 19.62 6.89 2.59
C ILE A 33 19.70 8.05 3.58
N ALA A 34 19.51 7.78 4.89
CA ALA A 34 19.55 8.81 5.93
C ALA A 34 20.91 9.54 6.01
N LYS A 35 22.01 8.86 5.68
CA LYS A 35 23.34 9.46 5.66
C LYS A 35 23.56 10.34 4.43
N GLN A 36 22.90 10.04 3.32
CA GLN A 36 23.06 10.75 2.05
C GLN A 36 22.18 12.00 1.95
N TYR A 37 21.02 12.00 2.59
CA TYR A 37 20.06 13.10 2.62
C TYR A 37 20.12 13.83 3.99
N GLY A 38 19.91 15.14 3.98
CA GLY A 38 19.86 15.94 5.20
C GLY A 38 18.63 15.57 6.08
N PRO A 39 18.65 15.90 7.40
CA PRO A 39 17.54 15.60 8.29
C PRO A 39 16.19 16.19 7.85
N SER A 40 16.20 17.37 7.23
CA SER A 40 15.01 18.05 6.71
C SER A 40 14.39 17.27 5.54
N GLU A 41 15.21 16.84 4.57
CA GLU A 41 14.76 16.09 3.40
C GLU A 41 14.24 14.70 3.79
N TYR A 42 14.92 14.08 4.76
CA TYR A 42 14.46 12.80 5.30
C TYR A 42 13.13 12.94 6.08
N GLY A 43 12.91 14.08 6.75
CA GLY A 43 11.63 14.41 7.39
C GLY A 43 10.50 14.55 6.38
N ILE A 44 10.72 15.25 5.26
CA ILE A 44 9.76 15.38 4.15
C ILE A 44 9.40 13.98 3.59
N TYR A 45 10.42 13.16 3.32
CA TYR A 45 10.21 11.78 2.87
C TYR A 45 9.41 10.94 3.86
N GLY A 46 9.75 11.02 5.15
CA GLY A 46 9.03 10.29 6.20
C GLY A 46 7.56 10.68 6.31
N GLY A 47 7.26 11.98 6.28
CA GLY A 47 5.89 12.51 6.25
C GLY A 47 5.12 12.04 5.02
N PHE A 48 5.76 12.07 3.86
CA PHE A 48 5.18 11.61 2.60
C PHE A 48 4.83 10.11 2.63
N VAL A 49 5.76 9.26 3.10
CA VAL A 49 5.53 7.82 3.24
C VAL A 49 4.44 7.53 4.27
N ALA A 50 4.42 8.24 5.40
CA ALA A 50 3.38 8.08 6.42
C ALA A 50 1.99 8.45 5.87
N ALA A 51 1.87 9.61 5.22
CA ALA A 51 0.62 10.07 4.62
C ALA A 51 0.09 9.08 3.56
N THR A 52 0.94 8.68 2.60
CA THR A 52 0.54 7.74 1.55
C THR A 52 0.18 6.36 2.09
N SER A 53 0.88 5.89 3.14
CA SER A 53 0.58 4.60 3.78
C SER A 53 -0.78 4.61 4.48
N ILE A 54 -1.07 5.66 5.27
CA ILE A 54 -2.36 5.80 5.97
C ILE A 54 -3.50 5.90 4.96
N LEU A 55 -3.36 6.78 3.98
CA LEU A 55 -4.37 6.96 2.94
C LEU A 55 -4.55 5.71 2.09
N GLY A 56 -3.46 5.01 1.75
CA GLY A 56 -3.50 3.75 1.00
C GLY A 56 -4.27 2.65 1.73
N ILE A 57 -4.14 2.58 3.06
CA ILE A 57 -4.92 1.64 3.88
C ILE A 57 -6.42 1.95 3.86
N LEU A 58 -6.79 3.24 3.81
CA LEU A 58 -8.18 3.69 3.84
C LEU A 58 -8.82 3.74 2.45
N SER A 59 -8.01 3.85 1.40
CA SER A 59 -8.48 4.13 0.04
C SER A 59 -9.41 3.08 -0.56
N THR A 60 -9.31 1.83 -0.14
CA THR A 60 -10.17 0.72 -0.59
C THR A 60 -11.38 0.48 0.31
N GLY A 61 -11.53 1.25 1.42
CA GLY A 61 -12.58 1.03 2.42
C GLY A 61 -12.52 -0.35 3.08
N LYS A 62 -11.38 -1.05 2.96
CA LYS A 62 -11.17 -2.41 3.49
C LYS A 62 -12.07 -3.49 2.86
N TYR A 63 -12.74 -3.20 1.74
CA TYR A 63 -13.55 -4.21 1.05
C TYR A 63 -12.70 -5.34 0.44
N GLU A 64 -11.40 -5.12 0.23
CA GLU A 64 -10.47 -6.16 -0.22
C GLU A 64 -10.38 -7.35 0.75
N LEU A 65 -10.66 -7.15 2.04
CA LEU A 65 -10.70 -8.23 3.03
C LEU A 65 -11.88 -9.19 2.76
N ALA A 66 -13.01 -8.68 2.28
CA ALA A 66 -14.18 -9.47 1.95
C ALA A 66 -13.95 -10.39 0.75
N ILE A 67 -13.01 -10.06 -0.16
CA ILE A 67 -12.62 -10.88 -1.31
C ILE A 67 -12.14 -12.28 -0.87
N VAL A 68 -11.40 -12.34 0.25
CA VAL A 68 -10.84 -13.61 0.75
C VAL A 68 -11.91 -14.49 1.37
N ILE A 69 -12.94 -13.88 1.98
CA ILE A 69 -13.98 -14.57 2.76
C ILE A 69 -15.12 -15.05 1.85
N SER A 70 -15.40 -14.34 0.75
CA SER A 70 -16.52 -14.66 -0.13
C SER A 70 -16.34 -16.02 -0.83
N ASN A 71 -17.41 -16.83 -0.83
CA ASN A 71 -17.41 -18.14 -1.43
C ASN A 71 -17.84 -18.16 -2.91
N LYS A 72 -18.65 -17.18 -3.32
CA LYS A 72 -19.20 -17.13 -4.68
C LYS A 72 -18.32 -16.25 -5.58
N ARG A 73 -18.03 -16.75 -6.79
CA ARG A 73 -17.19 -16.04 -7.77
C ARG A 73 -17.80 -14.70 -8.21
N SER A 74 -19.11 -14.64 -8.40
CA SER A 74 -19.80 -13.41 -8.76
C SER A 74 -19.71 -12.32 -7.68
N GLU A 75 -19.75 -12.70 -6.40
CA GLU A 75 -19.57 -11.76 -5.28
C GLU A 75 -18.14 -11.22 -5.24
N VAL A 76 -17.16 -12.06 -5.56
CA VAL A 76 -15.74 -11.65 -5.61
C VAL A 76 -15.49 -10.63 -6.71
N GLU A 77 -16.01 -10.85 -7.90
CA GLU A 77 -15.90 -9.91 -9.02
C GLU A 77 -16.58 -8.58 -8.68
N ALA A 78 -17.75 -8.62 -8.02
CA ALA A 78 -18.42 -7.42 -7.54
C ALA A 78 -17.61 -6.68 -6.47
N LEU A 79 -17.00 -7.38 -5.51
CA LEU A 79 -16.16 -6.79 -4.45
C LEU A 79 -14.88 -6.17 -5.02
N ILE A 80 -14.25 -6.81 -5.99
CA ILE A 80 -13.08 -6.25 -6.68
C ILE A 80 -13.45 -4.94 -7.37
N ASN A 81 -14.53 -4.95 -8.17
CA ASN A 81 -14.99 -3.74 -8.85
C ASN A 81 -15.38 -2.64 -7.87
N LEU A 82 -16.07 -2.97 -6.79
CA LEU A 82 -16.41 -2.02 -5.72
C LEU A 82 -15.17 -1.40 -5.09
N SER A 83 -14.17 -2.23 -4.74
CA SER A 83 -12.92 -1.76 -4.16
C SER A 83 -12.18 -0.78 -5.08
N PHE A 84 -12.14 -1.07 -6.39
CA PHE A 84 -11.53 -0.16 -7.37
C PHE A 84 -12.29 1.16 -7.49
N HIS A 85 -13.62 1.14 -7.52
CA HIS A 85 -14.43 2.36 -7.59
C HIS A 85 -14.26 3.22 -6.34
N ILE A 86 -14.28 2.62 -5.15
CA ILE A 86 -14.05 3.34 -3.89
C ILE A 86 -12.65 3.94 -3.87
N ASN A 87 -11.63 3.17 -4.24
CA ASN A 87 -10.26 3.63 -4.33
C ASN A 87 -10.14 4.84 -5.29
N PHE A 88 -10.75 4.78 -6.46
CA PHE A 88 -10.76 5.87 -7.42
C PHE A 88 -11.43 7.13 -6.86
N ILE A 89 -12.62 6.99 -6.26
CA ILE A 89 -13.38 8.12 -5.67
C ILE A 89 -12.56 8.78 -4.55
N ILE A 90 -12.00 8.01 -3.64
CA ILE A 90 -11.20 8.54 -2.51
C ILE A 90 -9.97 9.27 -3.05
N CYS A 91 -9.24 8.67 -4.00
CA CYS A 91 -8.06 9.32 -4.57
C CYS A 91 -8.40 10.57 -5.37
N PHE A 92 -9.54 10.59 -6.06
CA PHE A 92 -10.05 11.79 -6.73
C PHE A 92 -10.37 12.90 -5.73
N LEU A 93 -11.03 12.60 -4.62
CA LEU A 93 -11.30 13.56 -3.55
C LEU A 93 -10.00 14.11 -2.94
N ILE A 94 -9.00 13.26 -2.70
CA ILE A 94 -7.69 13.70 -2.20
C ILE A 94 -7.02 14.63 -3.24
N ALA A 95 -7.10 14.31 -4.52
CA ALA A 95 -6.53 15.16 -5.57
C ALA A 95 -7.21 16.54 -5.61
N VAL A 96 -8.54 16.59 -5.51
CA VAL A 96 -9.29 17.85 -5.42
C VAL A 96 -8.87 18.65 -4.19
N LEU A 97 -8.74 18.02 -3.02
CA LEU A 97 -8.26 18.68 -1.80
C LEU A 97 -6.85 19.27 -1.98
N VAL A 98 -5.93 18.52 -2.59
CA VAL A 98 -4.56 18.98 -2.84
C VAL A 98 -4.53 20.18 -3.80
N VAL A 99 -5.43 20.24 -4.76
CA VAL A 99 -5.48 21.37 -5.71
C VAL A 99 -6.12 22.60 -5.09
N THR A 100 -7.17 22.44 -4.28
CA THR A 100 -7.97 23.55 -3.73
C THR A 100 -7.40 24.18 -2.46
N LEU A 101 -6.73 23.39 -1.61
CA LEU A 101 -6.22 23.88 -0.33
C LEU A 101 -4.93 24.70 -0.49
N PRO A 102 -4.73 25.74 0.35
CA PRO A 102 -3.49 26.50 0.40
C PRO A 102 -2.34 25.66 0.96
N MET A 103 -1.10 25.99 0.60
CA MET A 103 0.11 25.25 1.00
C MET A 103 0.24 25.09 2.52
N HIS A 104 -0.04 26.14 3.28
CA HIS A 104 0.03 26.09 4.75
C HIS A 104 -0.87 24.99 5.33
N THR A 105 -2.09 24.84 4.80
CA THR A 105 -3.03 23.82 5.26
C THR A 105 -2.57 22.41 4.83
N LEU A 106 -1.99 22.28 3.63
CA LEU A 106 -1.43 21.00 3.16
C LEU A 106 -0.23 20.58 4.04
N ASN A 107 0.68 21.51 4.35
CA ASN A 107 1.81 21.24 5.23
C ASN A 107 1.35 20.76 6.61
N TRP A 108 0.35 21.43 7.18
CA TRP A 108 -0.22 21.02 8.47
C TRP A 108 -0.94 19.67 8.40
N LEU A 109 -1.75 19.44 7.37
CA LEU A 109 -2.56 18.22 7.22
C LEU A 109 -1.69 16.97 7.01
N PHE A 110 -0.66 17.08 6.19
CA PHE A 110 0.21 15.95 5.84
C PHE A 110 1.48 15.87 6.71
N GLY A 111 1.73 16.86 7.55
CA GLY A 111 2.94 16.93 8.37
C GLY A 111 4.23 17.05 7.55
N ILE A 112 4.14 17.69 6.38
CA ILE A 112 5.25 17.84 5.43
C ILE A 112 5.55 19.32 5.26
N ASP A 113 6.69 19.76 5.74
CA ASP A 113 7.10 21.16 5.59
C ASP A 113 7.84 21.37 4.27
N THR A 114 7.09 21.77 3.24
CA THR A 114 7.61 22.00 1.89
C THR A 114 6.84 23.11 1.18
N ASN A 115 7.53 23.84 0.32
CA ASN A 115 6.93 24.81 -0.59
C ASN A 115 6.63 24.23 -1.99
N ASN A 116 6.92 22.95 -2.21
CA ASN A 116 6.75 22.32 -3.50
C ASN A 116 5.42 21.57 -3.57
N ARG A 117 4.40 22.14 -4.24
CA ARG A 117 3.08 21.53 -4.42
C ARG A 117 3.11 20.21 -5.18
N LEU A 118 4.12 19.98 -6.03
CA LEU A 118 4.24 18.73 -6.78
C LEU A 118 4.36 17.51 -5.86
N ILE A 119 4.98 17.66 -4.68
CA ILE A 119 5.09 16.59 -3.69
C ILE A 119 3.70 16.13 -3.23
N PHE A 120 2.79 17.08 -2.98
CA PHE A 120 1.42 16.76 -2.60
C PHE A 120 0.60 16.18 -3.76
N MET A 121 0.85 16.59 -5.01
CA MET A 121 0.16 16.05 -6.17
C MET A 121 0.48 14.57 -6.44
N ILE A 122 1.65 14.09 -5.97
CA ILE A 122 2.03 12.69 -6.09
C ILE A 122 1.27 11.81 -5.08
N ILE A 123 0.82 12.36 -3.94
CA ILE A 123 0.13 11.60 -2.88
C ILE A 123 -1.11 10.86 -3.40
N PRO A 124 -2.09 11.48 -4.08
CA PRO A 124 -3.27 10.77 -4.56
C PRO A 124 -2.92 9.68 -5.59
N LEU A 125 -1.91 9.91 -6.44
CA LEU A 125 -1.45 8.92 -7.40
C LEU A 125 -0.88 7.68 -6.70
N LEU A 126 0.03 7.88 -5.75
CA LEU A 126 0.60 6.76 -4.99
C LEU A 126 -0.43 6.06 -4.11
N THR A 127 -1.35 6.81 -3.48
CA THR A 127 -2.46 6.24 -2.74
C THR A 127 -3.30 5.31 -3.63
N TYR A 128 -3.61 5.73 -4.85
CA TYR A 128 -4.33 4.92 -5.83
C TYR A 128 -3.59 3.63 -6.19
N LEU A 129 -2.27 3.73 -6.45
CA LEU A 129 -1.44 2.57 -6.76
C LEU A 129 -1.35 1.60 -5.58
N ILE A 130 -1.19 2.11 -4.34
CA ILE A 130 -1.16 1.29 -3.12
C ILE A 130 -2.49 0.56 -2.92
N GLY A 131 -3.63 1.26 -3.05
CA GLY A 131 -4.95 0.64 -2.94
C GLY A 131 -5.19 -0.43 -4.03
N THR A 132 -4.83 -0.13 -5.27
CA THR A 132 -4.89 -1.09 -6.38
C THR A 132 -4.05 -2.32 -6.09
N PHE A 133 -2.81 -2.13 -5.62
CA PHE A 133 -1.91 -3.22 -5.26
C PHE A 133 -2.48 -4.08 -4.11
N GLN A 134 -3.13 -3.48 -3.12
CA GLN A 134 -3.81 -4.21 -2.04
C GLN A 134 -4.92 -5.11 -2.59
N VAL A 135 -5.82 -4.58 -3.42
CA VAL A 135 -6.92 -5.38 -4.01
C VAL A 135 -6.39 -6.57 -4.80
N LEU A 136 -5.35 -6.37 -5.62
CA LEU A 136 -4.72 -7.45 -6.38
C LEU A 136 -4.05 -8.49 -5.48
N ASN A 137 -3.35 -8.05 -4.42
CA ASN A 137 -2.74 -8.97 -3.47
C ASN A 137 -3.77 -9.85 -2.75
N TYR A 138 -4.89 -9.29 -2.30
CA TYR A 138 -5.95 -10.07 -1.66
C TYR A 138 -6.62 -11.04 -2.65
N SER A 139 -6.72 -10.69 -3.92
CA SER A 139 -7.16 -11.61 -4.97
C SER A 139 -6.20 -12.80 -5.14
N LEU A 140 -4.88 -12.57 -5.12
CA LEU A 140 -3.86 -13.62 -5.16
C LEU A 140 -3.86 -14.51 -3.91
N VAL A 141 -4.10 -13.92 -2.72
CA VAL A 141 -4.27 -14.66 -1.46
C VAL A 141 -5.42 -15.64 -1.59
N ARG A 142 -6.57 -15.17 -2.11
CA ARG A 142 -7.74 -16.02 -2.34
C ARG A 142 -7.44 -17.18 -3.28
N GLU A 143 -6.69 -16.93 -4.34
CA GLU A 143 -6.28 -17.97 -5.32
C GLU A 143 -5.13 -18.86 -4.78
N LYS A 144 -4.65 -18.63 -3.55
CA LYS A 144 -3.53 -19.37 -2.93
C LYS A 144 -2.21 -19.29 -3.72
N LYS A 145 -2.02 -18.25 -4.51
CA LYS A 145 -0.79 -18.00 -5.29
C LYS A 145 0.32 -17.37 -4.43
N PHE A 146 0.73 -18.06 -3.37
CA PHE A 146 1.67 -17.55 -2.37
C PHE A 146 3.08 -17.30 -2.91
N THR A 147 3.52 -18.03 -3.93
CA THR A 147 4.82 -17.81 -4.58
C THR A 147 4.87 -16.44 -5.27
N THR A 148 3.81 -16.08 -6.02
CA THR A 148 3.69 -14.76 -6.67
C THR A 148 3.66 -13.64 -5.63
N LEU A 149 2.93 -13.84 -4.52
CA LEU A 149 2.89 -12.88 -3.40
C LEU A 149 4.25 -12.64 -2.76
N SER A 150 5.06 -13.71 -2.60
CA SER A 150 6.41 -13.59 -2.02
C SER A 150 7.34 -12.81 -2.94
N ILE A 151 7.28 -13.03 -4.24
CA ILE A 151 8.08 -12.31 -5.24
C ILE A 151 7.69 -10.83 -5.25
N ASN A 152 6.39 -10.51 -5.26
CA ASN A 152 5.89 -9.13 -5.26
C ASN A 152 6.28 -8.33 -3.99
N LYS A 153 6.68 -9.00 -2.90
CA LYS A 153 7.14 -8.32 -1.68
C LYS A 153 8.63 -7.98 -1.69
N ILE A 154 9.41 -8.63 -2.57
CA ILE A 154 10.87 -8.43 -2.68
C ILE A 154 11.19 -7.35 -3.72
N LEU A 155 10.34 -7.20 -4.74
CA LEU A 155 10.42 -6.16 -5.76
C LEU A 155 9.90 -4.81 -5.25
#